data_fa80e16023df6570da201cd92f2c6f93
#
_entry.id   fa80e16023df6570da201cd92f2c6f93
#
_cell.length_a   1.000
_cell.length_b   1.000
_cell.length_c   1.000
_cell.angle_alpha   90.00
_cell.angle_beta   90.00
_cell.angle_gamma   90.00
#
_symmetry.space_group_name_H-M   'P 1'
#
loop_
_entity.id
_entity.type
_entity.pdbx_description
1 polymer ?
#
loop_
_entity_poly.entity_id
_entity_poly.type
_entity_poly.pdbx_seq_one_letter_code
_entity_poly.pdbx_strand_id
1 'polypeptide(L)'
;MNKILLFLFLSFSAFAQNRFEKEILAYEKQDSIAMPAKGMKLFIGSSSFRLWKNFDADTKGMNAFNRGFGGSTLKEALYYFDRMVASYQPSWVFMYEGDNDLTSGTSPEEIASQFEEFSARLAKQVPGAKLVFVYARPSLDRAANKAKQQDLNQRITAIAAKKKGHFVIDMHSPFYNPDGTLMQDIFVADRLHLNEKGYVIFAKQIQNFIRQHAQ
;
A
#
# COMPACT_ATOMS: atom_id res chain seq x y z
N MET A 1 -47.11 17.05 -7.85
CA MET A 1 -46.68 15.72 -7.40
C MET A 1 -45.41 15.38 -8.15
N ASN A 2 -44.26 15.30 -7.51
CA ASN A 2 -43.00 14.64 -7.91
C ASN A 2 -41.80 15.36 -7.26
N LYS A 3 -41.59 15.11 -5.97
CA LYS A 3 -40.38 15.54 -5.26
C LYS A 3 -39.93 14.48 -4.22
N ILE A 4 -39.82 13.21 -4.63
CA ILE A 4 -39.31 12.15 -3.71
C ILE A 4 -38.46 11.17 -4.51
N LEU A 5 -37.42 11.62 -5.20
CA LEU A 5 -36.47 10.67 -5.82
C LEU A 5 -35.01 11.09 -5.77
N LEU A 6 -34.62 12.10 -4.99
CA LEU A 6 -33.24 12.60 -4.99
C LEU A 6 -32.43 12.28 -3.75
N PHE A 7 -32.95 11.49 -2.80
CA PHE A 7 -32.24 11.24 -1.52
C PHE A 7 -31.61 9.84 -1.38
N LEU A 8 -31.77 8.93 -2.34
CA LEU A 8 -31.27 7.55 -2.21
C LEU A 8 -29.84 7.31 -2.74
N PHE A 9 -29.26 8.25 -3.50
CA PHE A 9 -27.92 8.05 -4.07
C PHE A 9 -26.76 8.52 -3.18
N LEU A 10 -27.00 9.31 -2.15
CA LEU A 10 -25.96 9.82 -1.25
C LEU A 10 -25.54 8.83 -0.15
N SER A 11 -26.39 7.86 0.17
CA SER A 11 -26.14 6.92 1.27
C SER A 11 -25.17 5.77 0.91
N PHE A 12 -25.06 5.40 -0.36
CA PHE A 12 -24.14 4.32 -0.79
C PHE A 12 -22.67 4.72 -0.75
N SER A 13 -22.35 5.98 -1.00
CA SER A 13 -20.97 6.48 -0.97
C SER A 13 -20.40 6.56 0.45
N ALA A 14 -21.24 6.86 1.45
CA ALA A 14 -20.81 6.95 2.84
C ALA A 14 -20.47 5.59 3.45
N PHE A 15 -21.18 4.52 3.08
CA PHE A 15 -20.91 3.17 3.58
C PHE A 15 -19.60 2.59 3.04
N ALA A 16 -19.22 2.90 1.80
CA ALA A 16 -17.97 2.41 1.23
C ALA A 16 -16.73 3.09 1.87
N GLN A 17 -16.83 4.37 2.24
CA GLN A 17 -15.73 5.13 2.84
C GLN A 17 -15.43 4.73 4.29
N ASN A 18 -16.38 4.17 5.02
CA ASN A 18 -16.22 3.80 6.43
C ASN A 18 -15.92 2.32 6.67
N ARG A 19 -15.72 1.52 5.63
CA ARG A 19 -15.51 0.07 5.79
C ARG A 19 -14.28 -0.30 6.62
N PHE A 20 -13.27 0.57 6.70
CA PHE A 20 -12.07 0.37 7.51
C PHE A 20 -12.08 1.09 8.86
N GLU A 21 -13.14 1.81 9.20
CA GLU A 21 -13.18 2.64 10.43
C GLU A 21 -12.85 1.82 11.69
N LYS A 22 -13.37 0.60 11.79
CA LYS A 22 -13.07 -0.29 12.92
C LYS A 22 -11.58 -0.63 13.03
N GLU A 23 -10.90 -0.84 11.89
CA GLU A 23 -9.49 -1.18 11.84
C GLU A 23 -8.63 0.04 12.18
N ILE A 24 -8.98 1.21 11.65
CA ILE A 24 -8.32 2.47 11.95
C ILE A 24 -8.47 2.83 13.44
N LEU A 25 -9.66 2.72 14.00
CA LEU A 25 -9.90 2.91 15.45
C LEU A 25 -9.09 1.92 16.31
N ALA A 26 -8.86 0.69 15.84
CA ALA A 26 -8.03 -0.27 16.55
C ALA A 26 -6.55 0.19 16.59
N TYR A 27 -6.04 0.76 15.50
CA TYR A 27 -4.71 1.38 15.49
C TYR A 27 -4.64 2.59 16.43
N GLU A 28 -5.59 3.50 16.37
CA GLU A 28 -5.63 4.67 17.26
C GLU A 28 -5.68 4.27 18.74
N LYS A 29 -6.41 3.19 19.05
CA LYS A 29 -6.42 2.64 20.41
C LYS A 29 -5.06 2.09 20.83
N GLN A 30 -4.32 1.41 19.94
CA GLN A 30 -2.96 0.97 20.22
C GLN A 30 -2.03 2.19 20.42
N ASP A 31 -2.16 3.20 19.59
CA ASP A 31 -1.36 4.42 19.63
C ASP A 31 -1.62 5.25 20.89
N SER A 32 -2.84 5.21 21.44
CA SER A 32 -3.14 5.85 22.72
C SER A 32 -2.37 5.23 23.90
N ILE A 33 -1.89 4.00 23.74
CA ILE A 33 -1.08 3.30 24.74
C ILE A 33 0.43 3.48 24.43
N ALA A 34 0.80 3.32 23.16
CA ALA A 34 2.19 3.39 22.71
C ALA A 34 2.25 3.96 21.28
N MET A 35 2.29 5.27 21.17
CA MET A 35 2.42 5.96 19.88
C MET A 35 3.79 5.70 19.26
N PRO A 36 3.87 5.28 17.98
CA PRO A 36 5.13 5.19 17.27
C PRO A 36 5.89 6.53 17.30
N ALA A 37 7.20 6.48 17.49
CA ALA A 37 8.01 7.69 17.53
C ALA A 37 8.00 8.40 16.16
N LYS A 38 8.02 9.73 16.18
CA LYS A 38 8.17 10.53 14.95
C LYS A 38 9.48 10.15 14.24
N GLY A 39 9.46 10.22 12.92
CA GLY A 39 10.64 9.91 12.11
C GLY A 39 10.84 8.41 11.83
N MET A 40 10.00 7.52 12.36
CA MET A 40 10.01 6.11 11.98
C MET A 40 9.58 5.89 10.51
N LYS A 41 9.85 4.70 9.99
CA LYS A 41 9.40 4.27 8.68
C LYS A 41 8.00 3.67 8.79
N LEU A 42 7.02 4.30 8.16
CA LEU A 42 5.63 3.85 8.13
C LEU A 42 5.40 2.91 6.94
N PHE A 43 4.79 1.76 7.20
CA PHE A 43 4.25 0.86 6.19
C PHE A 43 2.74 0.98 6.15
N ILE A 44 2.19 1.49 5.04
CA ILE A 44 0.76 1.71 4.85
C ILE A 44 0.27 1.04 3.57
N GLY A 45 -0.95 0.53 3.59
CA GLY A 45 -1.59 -0.08 2.45
C GLY A 45 -2.25 -1.40 2.80
N SER A 46 -2.43 -2.22 1.78
CA SER A 46 -3.38 -3.31 1.78
C SER A 46 -2.91 -4.57 2.52
N SER A 47 -3.59 -5.69 2.23
CA SER A 47 -3.39 -6.98 2.92
C SER A 47 -1.96 -7.51 2.89
N SER A 48 -1.14 -7.13 1.90
CA SER A 48 0.26 -7.56 1.84
C SER A 48 1.09 -7.04 3.02
N PHE A 49 0.80 -5.85 3.53
CA PHE A 49 1.42 -5.39 4.78
C PHE A 49 0.68 -5.91 6.01
N ARG A 50 -0.67 -5.87 6.01
CA ARG A 50 -1.46 -6.32 7.16
C ARG A 50 -1.21 -7.77 7.54
N LEU A 51 -1.03 -8.65 6.56
CA LEU A 51 -0.84 -10.08 6.78
C LEU A 51 0.64 -10.49 6.94
N TRP A 52 1.56 -9.54 6.95
CA TRP A 52 2.98 -9.80 7.15
C TRP A 52 3.26 -10.09 8.64
N LYS A 53 3.05 -11.35 9.04
CA LYS A 53 3.13 -11.79 10.44
C LYS A 53 4.49 -11.55 11.09
N ASN A 54 5.57 -11.73 10.33
CA ASN A 54 6.93 -11.59 10.83
C ASN A 54 7.48 -10.16 10.66
N PHE A 55 6.61 -9.15 10.44
CA PHE A 55 7.03 -7.77 10.17
C PHE A 55 8.07 -7.26 11.17
N ASP A 56 7.81 -7.38 12.47
CA ASP A 56 8.69 -6.87 13.52
C ASP A 56 10.06 -7.59 13.53
N ALA A 57 10.08 -8.90 13.30
CA ALA A 57 11.31 -9.68 13.20
C ALA A 57 12.10 -9.31 11.93
N ASP A 58 11.40 -9.21 10.79
CA ASP A 58 12.00 -8.92 9.48
C ASP A 58 12.51 -7.47 9.39
N THR A 59 11.91 -6.54 10.13
CA THR A 59 12.31 -5.12 10.18
C THR A 59 13.06 -4.72 11.45
N LYS A 60 13.53 -5.71 12.22
CA LYS A 60 14.28 -5.47 13.47
C LYS A 60 15.47 -4.54 13.23
N GLY A 61 15.55 -3.47 14.00
CA GLY A 61 16.61 -2.46 13.88
C GLY A 61 16.42 -1.45 12.74
N MET A 62 15.36 -1.55 11.96
CA MET A 62 15.09 -0.65 10.83
C MET A 62 14.24 0.57 11.21
N ASN A 63 13.85 0.73 12.46
CA ASN A 63 13.00 1.81 12.94
C ASN A 63 11.70 1.94 12.12
N ALA A 64 10.95 0.85 12.04
CA ALA A 64 9.76 0.72 11.20
C ALA A 64 8.53 0.29 12.01
N PHE A 65 7.33 0.64 11.53
CA PHE A 65 6.06 0.16 12.07
C PHE A 65 5.04 -0.03 10.96
N ASN A 66 4.08 -0.92 11.21
CA ASN A 66 3.09 -1.33 10.23
C ASN A 66 1.69 -0.81 10.59
N ARG A 67 1.04 -0.19 9.61
CA ARG A 67 -0.35 0.28 9.64
C ARG A 67 -1.09 -0.16 8.37
N GLY A 68 -0.80 -1.39 7.91
CA GLY A 68 -1.53 -1.99 6.80
C GLY A 68 -2.98 -2.30 7.18
N PHE A 69 -3.94 -1.99 6.30
CA PHE A 69 -5.36 -2.29 6.46
C PHE A 69 -5.87 -3.08 5.25
N GLY A 70 -6.33 -4.30 5.52
CA GLY A 70 -6.49 -5.33 4.50
C GLY A 70 -7.58 -5.06 3.47
N GLY A 71 -7.23 -5.11 2.18
CA GLY A 71 -8.16 -4.87 1.09
C GLY A 71 -8.36 -3.41 0.72
N SER A 72 -7.54 -2.50 1.26
CA SER A 72 -7.59 -1.07 0.94
C SER A 72 -7.21 -0.77 -0.50
N THR A 73 -7.62 0.39 -0.94
CA THR A 73 -7.28 1.03 -2.20
C THR A 73 -6.56 2.34 -1.92
N LEU A 74 -5.91 2.91 -2.91
CA LEU A 74 -5.21 4.19 -2.77
C LEU A 74 -6.17 5.33 -2.42
N LYS A 75 -7.41 5.26 -2.91
CA LYS A 75 -8.49 6.19 -2.52
C LYS A 75 -8.76 6.16 -1.02
N GLU A 76 -8.75 4.99 -0.40
CA GLU A 76 -8.94 4.83 1.03
C GLU A 76 -7.70 5.25 1.83
N ALA A 77 -6.50 4.99 1.29
CA ALA A 77 -5.27 5.53 1.87
C ALA A 77 -5.27 7.08 1.88
N LEU A 78 -5.81 7.73 0.84
CA LEU A 78 -6.04 9.17 0.80
C LEU A 78 -7.11 9.62 1.80
N TYR A 79 -8.22 8.90 1.92
CA TYR A 79 -9.27 9.24 2.87
C TYR A 79 -8.79 9.23 4.32
N TYR A 80 -8.01 8.22 4.71
CA TYR A 80 -7.46 8.09 6.05
C TYR A 80 -6.09 8.76 6.25
N PHE A 81 -5.62 9.55 5.28
CA PHE A 81 -4.27 10.10 5.28
C PHE A 81 -3.90 10.85 6.57
N ASP A 82 -4.78 11.71 7.09
CA ASP A 82 -4.48 12.50 8.29
C ASP A 82 -4.27 11.63 9.52
N ARG A 83 -5.08 10.58 9.63
CA ARG A 83 -5.07 9.63 10.76
C ARG A 83 -3.96 8.61 10.65
N MET A 84 -3.69 8.14 9.41
CA MET A 84 -2.82 6.97 9.16
C MET A 84 -1.43 7.34 8.64
N VAL A 85 -1.19 8.61 8.31
CA VAL A 85 0.10 9.07 7.80
C VAL A 85 0.55 10.33 8.53
N ALA A 86 -0.22 11.43 8.43
CA ALA A 86 0.21 12.73 8.94
C ALA A 86 0.39 12.74 10.47
N SER A 87 -0.47 12.04 11.23
CA SER A 87 -0.38 11.93 12.69
C SER A 87 0.95 11.36 13.18
N TYR A 88 1.57 10.48 12.41
CA TYR A 88 2.83 9.81 12.79
C TYR A 88 4.09 10.61 12.45
N GLN A 89 4.00 11.60 11.56
CA GLN A 89 5.17 12.35 11.07
C GLN A 89 6.34 11.44 10.68
N PRO A 90 6.14 10.46 9.76
CA PRO A 90 7.16 9.49 9.38
C PRO A 90 8.27 10.13 8.56
N SER A 91 9.50 9.59 8.62
CA SER A 91 10.57 9.98 7.71
C SER A 91 10.47 9.30 6.34
N TRP A 92 9.85 8.12 6.31
CA TRP A 92 9.58 7.34 5.10
C TRP A 92 8.18 6.74 5.15
N VAL A 93 7.51 6.75 4.02
CA VAL A 93 6.24 6.05 3.82
C VAL A 93 6.44 4.97 2.76
N PHE A 94 6.28 3.71 3.14
CA PHE A 94 6.23 2.56 2.24
C PHE A 94 4.76 2.27 1.95
N MET A 95 4.36 2.40 0.70
CA MET A 95 2.98 2.23 0.27
C MET A 95 2.83 0.99 -0.61
N TYR A 96 1.89 0.11 -0.26
CA TYR A 96 1.45 -1.00 -1.09
C TYR A 96 -0.04 -0.87 -1.39
N GLU A 97 -0.37 -0.27 -2.53
CA GLU A 97 -1.73 -0.11 -3.05
C GLU A 97 -1.75 -0.37 -4.56
N GLY A 98 -2.91 -0.31 -5.17
CA GLY A 98 -3.10 -0.46 -6.60
C GLY A 98 -3.66 -1.82 -7.04
N ASP A 99 -3.33 -2.91 -6.35
CA ASP A 99 -3.79 -4.25 -6.74
C ASP A 99 -5.29 -4.43 -6.50
N ASN A 100 -5.82 -3.95 -5.38
CA ASN A 100 -7.27 -3.93 -5.10
C ASN A 100 -8.00 -2.90 -5.96
N ASP A 101 -7.37 -1.76 -6.21
CA ASP A 101 -7.88 -0.71 -7.09
C ASP A 101 -8.15 -1.26 -8.50
N LEU A 102 -7.16 -1.93 -9.09
CA LEU A 102 -7.29 -2.57 -10.40
C LEU A 102 -8.40 -3.63 -10.42
N THR A 103 -8.52 -4.40 -9.34
CA THR A 103 -9.55 -5.44 -9.20
C THR A 103 -10.95 -4.85 -9.06
N SER A 104 -11.07 -3.69 -8.41
CA SER A 104 -12.33 -2.94 -8.30
C SER A 104 -12.69 -2.16 -9.56
N GLY A 105 -11.86 -2.19 -10.60
CA GLY A 105 -12.12 -1.56 -11.90
C GLY A 105 -11.51 -0.18 -12.08
N THR A 106 -10.77 0.33 -11.09
CA THR A 106 -10.04 1.62 -11.23
C THR A 106 -8.93 1.48 -12.27
N SER A 107 -8.79 2.45 -13.15
CA SER A 107 -7.77 2.42 -14.20
C SER A 107 -6.37 2.69 -13.65
N PRO A 108 -5.29 2.18 -14.31
CA PRO A 108 -3.92 2.51 -13.94
C PRO A 108 -3.63 4.02 -13.93
N GLU A 109 -4.24 4.77 -14.83
CA GLU A 109 -4.15 6.24 -14.88
C GLU A 109 -4.73 6.90 -13.65
N GLU A 110 -5.93 6.50 -13.26
CA GLU A 110 -6.61 7.06 -12.10
C GLU A 110 -5.83 6.75 -10.82
N ILE A 111 -5.31 5.53 -10.66
CA ILE A 111 -4.47 5.15 -9.53
C ILE A 111 -3.18 5.98 -9.51
N ALA A 112 -2.55 6.19 -10.66
CA ALA A 112 -1.36 7.03 -10.78
C ALA A 112 -1.65 8.49 -10.39
N SER A 113 -2.81 9.04 -10.77
CA SER A 113 -3.26 10.38 -10.36
C SER A 113 -3.48 10.45 -8.85
N GLN A 114 -4.11 9.45 -8.25
CA GLN A 114 -4.27 9.36 -6.79
C GLN A 114 -2.93 9.26 -6.06
N PHE A 115 -1.94 8.56 -6.64
CA PHE A 115 -0.59 8.52 -6.10
C PHE A 115 0.08 9.92 -6.12
N GLU A 116 -0.13 10.70 -7.18
CA GLU A 116 0.36 12.08 -7.24
C GLU A 116 -0.31 12.96 -6.19
N GLU A 117 -1.62 12.80 -5.96
CA GLU A 117 -2.35 13.49 -4.91
C GLU A 117 -1.82 13.12 -3.52
N PHE A 118 -1.61 11.82 -3.26
CA PHE A 118 -1.00 11.35 -2.00
C PHE A 118 0.39 11.95 -1.80
N SER A 119 1.20 11.94 -2.84
CA SER A 119 2.55 12.55 -2.84
C SER A 119 2.52 14.05 -2.51
N ALA A 120 1.61 14.79 -3.13
CA ALA A 120 1.45 16.23 -2.89
C ALA A 120 1.00 16.51 -1.44
N ARG A 121 0.07 15.71 -0.93
CA ARG A 121 -0.42 15.81 0.45
C ARG A 121 0.67 15.46 1.45
N LEU A 122 1.47 14.42 1.17
CA LEU A 122 2.63 14.05 1.99
C LEU A 122 3.64 15.20 2.06
N ALA A 123 4.01 15.77 0.93
CA ALA A 123 4.95 16.89 0.88
C ALA A 123 4.47 18.12 1.67
N LYS A 124 3.16 18.37 1.68
CA LYS A 124 2.54 19.49 2.40
C LYS A 124 2.45 19.25 3.91
N GLN A 125 2.04 18.05 4.35
CA GLN A 125 1.71 17.79 5.75
C GLN A 125 2.86 17.14 6.54
N VAL A 126 3.78 16.44 5.83
CA VAL A 126 4.96 15.79 6.42
C VAL A 126 6.20 16.17 5.60
N PRO A 127 6.63 17.44 5.69
CA PRO A 127 7.75 17.96 4.89
C PRO A 127 9.03 17.15 5.11
N GLY A 128 9.69 16.74 4.02
CA GLY A 128 10.92 15.95 4.07
C GLY A 128 10.70 14.44 4.12
N ALA A 129 9.49 13.96 4.34
CA ALA A 129 9.18 12.53 4.22
C ALA A 129 9.44 12.03 2.80
N LYS A 130 9.99 10.81 2.71
CA LYS A 130 10.23 10.11 1.45
C LYS A 130 9.10 9.11 1.20
N LEU A 131 8.73 8.93 -0.07
CA LEU A 131 7.65 8.04 -0.48
C LEU A 131 8.19 6.88 -1.33
N VAL A 132 7.88 5.67 -0.93
CA VAL A 132 8.26 4.44 -1.62
C VAL A 132 7.00 3.72 -2.07
N PHE A 133 6.80 3.55 -3.36
CA PHE A 133 5.75 2.71 -3.88
C PHE A 133 6.28 1.28 -4.06
N VAL A 134 5.65 0.35 -3.38
CA VAL A 134 5.91 -1.08 -3.55
C VAL A 134 5.00 -1.58 -4.66
N TYR A 135 5.56 -2.08 -5.75
CA TYR A 135 4.80 -2.47 -6.94
C TYR A 135 3.64 -3.41 -6.61
N ALA A 136 2.53 -3.20 -7.30
CA ALA A 136 1.47 -4.20 -7.35
C ALA A 136 2.07 -5.52 -7.86
N ARG A 137 2.08 -6.53 -6.98
CA ARG A 137 2.71 -7.82 -7.25
C ARG A 137 1.78 -8.75 -8.02
N PRO A 138 2.33 -9.71 -8.77
CA PRO A 138 1.52 -10.73 -9.41
C PRO A 138 0.90 -11.69 -8.40
N SER A 139 -0.22 -12.30 -8.78
CA SER A 139 -0.82 -13.44 -8.09
C SER A 139 -1.53 -14.35 -9.09
N LEU A 140 -1.77 -15.60 -8.68
CA LEU A 140 -2.46 -16.56 -9.53
C LEU A 140 -3.94 -16.19 -9.68
N ASP A 141 -4.58 -15.71 -8.60
CA ASP A 141 -5.99 -15.31 -8.60
C ASP A 141 -6.25 -14.08 -9.49
N ARG A 142 -5.27 -13.19 -9.59
CA ARG A 142 -5.38 -11.93 -10.36
C ARG A 142 -4.54 -11.94 -11.64
N ALA A 143 -4.28 -13.11 -12.22
CA ALA A 143 -3.49 -13.24 -13.45
C ALA A 143 -4.04 -12.38 -14.61
N ALA A 144 -5.35 -12.20 -14.70
CA ALA A 144 -5.99 -11.32 -15.68
C ALA A 144 -5.60 -9.83 -15.55
N ASN A 145 -5.15 -9.38 -14.38
CA ASN A 145 -4.72 -8.01 -14.15
C ASN A 145 -3.25 -7.76 -14.50
N LYS A 146 -2.49 -8.77 -14.95
CA LYS A 146 -1.04 -8.66 -15.21
C LYS A 146 -0.66 -7.43 -16.03
N ALA A 147 -1.32 -7.21 -17.16
CA ALA A 147 -1.04 -6.07 -18.04
C ALA A 147 -1.32 -4.73 -17.35
N LYS A 148 -2.44 -4.64 -16.60
CA LYS A 148 -2.80 -3.44 -15.84
C LYS A 148 -1.82 -3.17 -14.68
N GLN A 149 -1.35 -4.22 -13.99
CA GLN A 149 -0.33 -4.10 -12.95
C GLN A 149 0.98 -3.56 -13.53
N GLN A 150 1.40 -4.06 -14.69
CA GLN A 150 2.61 -3.60 -15.37
C GLN A 150 2.48 -2.14 -15.81
N ASP A 151 1.35 -1.74 -16.40
CA ASP A 151 1.09 -0.35 -16.78
C ASP A 151 1.10 0.58 -15.55
N LEU A 152 0.41 0.20 -14.46
CA LEU A 152 0.45 0.95 -13.21
C LEU A 152 1.88 1.12 -12.68
N ASN A 153 2.64 0.04 -12.58
CA ASN A 153 4.00 0.07 -12.07
C ASN A 153 4.92 0.97 -12.92
N GLN A 154 4.75 0.95 -14.25
CA GLN A 154 5.48 1.84 -15.17
C GLN A 154 5.12 3.31 -14.96
N ARG A 155 3.83 3.64 -14.85
CA ARG A 155 3.34 5.01 -14.59
C ARG A 155 3.89 5.55 -13.28
N ILE A 156 3.79 4.79 -12.21
CA ILE A 156 4.30 5.20 -10.89
C ILE A 156 5.83 5.38 -10.94
N THR A 157 6.55 4.50 -11.64
CA THR A 157 8.00 4.64 -11.83
C THR A 157 8.35 5.95 -12.53
N ALA A 158 7.62 6.29 -13.61
CA ALA A 158 7.82 7.53 -14.33
C ALA A 158 7.53 8.78 -13.48
N ILE A 159 6.54 8.71 -12.59
CA ILE A 159 6.23 9.79 -11.63
C ILE A 159 7.35 9.89 -10.58
N ALA A 160 7.75 8.77 -9.98
CA ALA A 160 8.78 8.74 -8.95
C ALA A 160 10.13 9.26 -9.45
N ALA A 161 10.51 8.92 -10.68
CA ALA A 161 11.76 9.38 -11.30
C ALA A 161 11.86 10.91 -11.46
N LYS A 162 10.73 11.61 -11.49
CA LYS A 162 10.66 13.07 -11.63
C LYS A 162 10.62 13.81 -10.29
N LYS A 163 10.47 13.10 -9.17
CA LYS A 163 10.26 13.69 -7.84
C LYS A 163 11.37 13.29 -6.88
N LYS A 164 12.10 14.26 -6.33
CA LYS A 164 13.09 13.99 -5.28
C LYS A 164 12.42 13.35 -4.06
N GLY A 165 13.05 12.30 -3.52
CA GLY A 165 12.53 11.59 -2.35
C GLY A 165 11.42 10.57 -2.67
N HIS A 166 11.20 10.29 -3.96
CA HIS A 166 10.28 9.24 -4.39
C HIS A 166 11.06 8.05 -4.94
N PHE A 167 10.61 6.86 -4.61
CA PHE A 167 11.27 5.60 -4.94
C PHE A 167 10.22 4.54 -5.30
N VAL A 168 10.68 3.48 -5.94
CA VAL A 168 9.90 2.28 -6.19
C VAL A 168 10.65 1.04 -5.73
N ILE A 169 9.93 0.02 -5.31
CA ILE A 169 10.47 -1.31 -5.06
C ILE A 169 9.82 -2.28 -6.03
N ASP A 170 10.64 -2.94 -6.84
CA ASP A 170 10.14 -4.00 -7.69
C ASP A 170 9.69 -5.19 -6.83
N MET A 171 8.39 -5.37 -6.77
CA MET A 171 7.72 -6.50 -6.14
C MET A 171 7.00 -7.35 -7.19
N HIS A 172 7.38 -7.21 -8.45
CA HIS A 172 6.83 -8.01 -9.55
C HIS A 172 7.82 -9.09 -10.00
N SER A 173 9.02 -8.69 -10.43
CA SER A 173 10.02 -9.61 -11.00
C SER A 173 10.47 -10.71 -10.03
N PRO A 174 10.67 -10.46 -8.72
CA PRO A 174 11.15 -11.48 -7.79
C PRO A 174 10.22 -12.68 -7.57
N PHE A 175 8.97 -12.60 -8.04
CA PHE A 175 7.97 -13.67 -7.89
C PHE A 175 7.90 -14.62 -9.10
N TYR A 176 8.75 -14.41 -10.11
CA TYR A 176 8.83 -15.27 -11.29
C TYR A 176 10.04 -16.19 -11.22
N ASN A 177 9.85 -17.40 -11.74
CA ASN A 177 10.94 -18.35 -12.00
C ASN A 177 11.82 -17.87 -13.17
N PRO A 178 13.04 -18.41 -13.34
CA PRO A 178 13.92 -18.05 -14.46
C PRO A 178 13.31 -18.32 -15.84
N ASP A 179 12.35 -19.25 -15.95
CA ASP A 179 11.62 -19.54 -17.20
C ASP A 179 10.46 -18.56 -17.48
N GLY A 180 10.29 -17.55 -16.61
CA GLY A 180 9.23 -16.54 -16.74
C GLY A 180 7.86 -16.97 -16.23
N THR A 181 7.74 -18.15 -15.61
CA THR A 181 6.50 -18.60 -14.97
C THR A 181 6.36 -18.02 -13.56
N LEU A 182 5.14 -17.65 -13.16
CA LEU A 182 4.87 -17.21 -11.79
C LEU A 182 5.05 -18.39 -10.82
N MET A 183 5.82 -18.17 -9.74
CA MET A 183 5.96 -19.15 -8.67
C MET A 183 4.58 -19.47 -8.09
N GLN A 184 4.27 -20.76 -7.95
CA GLN A 184 2.95 -21.20 -7.48
C GLN A 184 2.93 -21.54 -5.99
N ASP A 185 4.04 -21.98 -5.43
CA ASP A 185 4.18 -22.47 -4.06
C ASP A 185 4.39 -21.39 -3.00
N ILE A 186 4.29 -20.13 -3.41
CA ILE A 186 4.47 -18.92 -2.56
C ILE A 186 3.14 -18.33 -2.08
N PHE A 187 2.00 -18.91 -2.47
CA PHE A 187 0.67 -18.44 -2.08
C PHE A 187 0.00 -19.39 -1.10
N VAL A 188 -0.94 -18.86 -0.31
CA VAL A 188 -1.90 -19.68 0.46
C VAL A 188 -3.01 -20.20 -0.48
N ALA A 189 -3.96 -20.94 0.07
CA ALA A 189 -5.00 -21.62 -0.72
C ALA A 189 -5.86 -20.69 -1.59
N ASP A 190 -6.00 -19.41 -1.23
CA ASP A 190 -6.73 -18.44 -2.05
C ASP A 190 -5.98 -17.97 -3.31
N ARG A 191 -4.73 -18.41 -3.50
CA ARG A 191 -3.88 -18.12 -4.67
C ARG A 191 -3.58 -16.62 -4.87
N LEU A 192 -3.90 -15.81 -3.87
CA LEU A 192 -3.71 -14.36 -3.83
C LEU A 192 -2.70 -13.95 -2.76
N HIS A 193 -2.95 -14.32 -1.50
CA HIS A 193 -2.10 -13.91 -0.39
C HIS A 193 -0.85 -14.79 -0.27
N LEU A 194 0.25 -14.17 0.14
CA LEU A 194 1.52 -14.87 0.31
C LEU A 194 1.48 -15.81 1.52
N ASN A 195 2.11 -16.96 1.37
CA ASN A 195 2.49 -17.82 2.48
C ASN A 195 3.88 -17.41 3.03
N GLU A 196 4.43 -18.18 3.97
CA GLU A 196 5.73 -17.90 4.59
C GLU A 196 6.86 -17.78 3.56
N LYS A 197 6.90 -18.67 2.53
CA LYS A 197 7.91 -18.60 1.46
C LYS A 197 7.79 -17.30 0.67
N GLY A 198 6.59 -16.90 0.33
CA GLY A 198 6.32 -15.67 -0.38
C GLY A 198 6.74 -14.44 0.43
N TYR A 199 6.49 -14.45 1.74
CA TYR A 199 6.94 -13.36 2.63
C TYR A 199 8.45 -13.30 2.80
N VAL A 200 9.19 -14.40 2.70
CA VAL A 200 10.67 -14.37 2.67
C VAL A 200 11.18 -13.55 1.47
N ILE A 201 10.59 -13.77 0.28
CA ILE A 201 10.92 -12.98 -0.91
C ILE A 201 10.55 -11.52 -0.71
N PHE A 202 9.33 -11.26 -0.25
CA PHE A 202 8.77 -9.93 -0.02
C PHE A 202 9.64 -9.14 0.97
N ALA A 203 9.92 -9.71 2.12
CA ALA A 203 10.77 -9.11 3.16
C ALA A 203 12.16 -8.78 2.64
N LYS A 204 12.78 -9.70 1.89
CA LYS A 204 14.13 -9.51 1.33
C LYS A 204 14.21 -8.27 0.43
N GLN A 205 13.19 -8.02 -0.42
CA GLN A 205 13.17 -6.84 -1.29
C GLN A 205 13.09 -5.54 -0.46
N ILE A 206 12.21 -5.51 0.53
CA ILE A 206 12.05 -4.37 1.45
C ILE A 206 13.35 -4.12 2.23
N GLN A 207 13.92 -5.16 2.81
CA GLN A 207 15.15 -5.07 3.59
C GLN A 207 16.34 -4.58 2.74
N ASN A 208 16.47 -5.07 1.51
CA ASN A 208 17.52 -4.64 0.58
C ASN A 208 17.38 -3.15 0.28
N PHE A 209 16.16 -2.70 -0.03
CA PHE A 209 15.89 -1.30 -0.28
C PHE A 209 16.23 -0.41 0.93
N ILE A 210 15.79 -0.79 2.15
CA ILE A 210 16.06 -0.02 3.36
C ILE A 210 17.56 0.07 3.63
N ARG A 211 18.31 -1.03 3.49
CA ARG A 211 19.76 -1.02 3.66
C ARG A 211 20.49 -0.11 2.66
N GLN A 212 19.97 0.04 1.47
CA GLN A 212 20.59 0.86 0.41
C GLN A 212 20.24 2.35 0.50
N HIS A 213 19.04 2.69 0.96
CA HIS A 213 18.49 4.03 0.80
C HIS A 213 18.00 4.70 2.09
N ALA A 214 17.70 3.92 3.13
CA ALA A 214 16.92 4.40 4.26
C ALA A 214 17.52 4.02 5.63
N GLN A 215 18.85 3.99 5.70
CA GLN A 215 19.58 3.82 6.96
C GLN A 215 19.47 5.05 7.86
#